data_e4c7febefca5d0dd8234c8e050ff5cfd
#
_entry.id   e4c7febefca5d0dd8234c8e050ff5cfd
#
_cell.length_a   1.000
_cell.length_b   1.000
_cell.length_c   1.000
_cell.angle_alpha   90.00
_cell.angle_beta   90.00
_cell.angle_gamma   90.00
#
_symmetry.space_group_name_H-M   'P 1'
#
loop_
_entity.id
_entity.type
_entity.pdbx_description
1 polymer ?
#
loop_
_entity_poly.entity_id
_entity_poly.type
_entity_poly.pdbx_seq_one_letter_code
_entity_poly.pdbx_strand_id
1 'polypeptide(L)'
;MYLTKDEFLQKFGILPQEFEEADISWEELLEIADDYERRRPTLEKIRKEFVAEFLQDKEKEIGLQSYHSRLKDTEHLVEKLVRKRLENYAKYRKMDSTNYMRYVTDLIGIRGLLLYREDWVNFHKYITHWFKNCL
;
A
#
# COMPACT_ATOMS: atom_id res chain seq x y z
N MET A 1 15.60 0.69 4.76
CA MET A 1 15.42 -0.72 5.20
C MET A 1 16.77 -1.25 5.69
N TYR A 2 16.82 -1.76 6.90
CA TYR A 2 18.09 -2.14 7.57
C TYR A 2 18.34 -3.64 7.61
N LEU A 3 17.44 -4.45 7.06
CA LEU A 3 17.60 -5.91 7.04
C LEU A 3 18.60 -6.34 5.97
N THR A 4 19.39 -7.37 6.26
CA THR A 4 20.12 -8.09 5.22
C THR A 4 19.13 -8.94 4.41
N LYS A 5 19.58 -9.42 3.24
CA LYS A 5 18.77 -10.32 2.42
C LYS A 5 18.30 -11.54 3.21
N ASP A 6 19.21 -12.18 3.95
CA ASP A 6 18.88 -13.40 4.72
C ASP A 6 17.89 -13.12 5.84
N GLU A 7 18.07 -12.03 6.56
CA GLU A 7 17.12 -11.60 7.59
C GLU A 7 15.74 -11.29 7.01
N PHE A 8 15.68 -10.67 5.85
CA PHE A 8 14.43 -10.37 5.15
C PHE A 8 13.72 -11.67 4.72
N LEU A 9 14.43 -12.57 4.07
CA LEU A 9 13.85 -13.84 3.64
C LEU A 9 13.32 -14.64 4.83
N GLN A 10 14.07 -14.68 5.92
CA GLN A 10 13.65 -15.37 7.15
C GLN A 10 12.42 -14.72 7.77
N LYS A 11 12.41 -13.40 7.86
CA LYS A 11 11.29 -12.64 8.46
C LYS A 11 9.96 -12.92 7.75
N PHE A 12 9.99 -12.99 6.43
CA PHE A 12 8.77 -13.15 5.62
C PHE A 12 8.53 -14.59 5.14
N GLY A 13 9.38 -15.53 5.57
CA GLY A 13 9.21 -16.93 5.23
C GLY A 13 9.39 -17.23 3.75
N ILE A 14 10.24 -16.47 3.06
CA ILE A 14 10.53 -16.66 1.64
C ILE A 14 11.72 -17.62 1.52
N LEU A 15 11.53 -18.73 0.81
CA LEU A 15 12.62 -19.68 0.56
C LEU A 15 13.61 -19.08 -0.46
N PRO A 16 14.92 -19.39 -0.34
CA PRO A 16 15.91 -18.88 -1.29
C PRO A 16 15.59 -19.18 -2.75
N GLN A 17 15.05 -20.36 -3.06
CA GLN A 17 14.63 -20.72 -4.41
C GLN A 17 13.43 -19.91 -4.90
N GLU A 18 12.49 -19.58 -4.02
CA GLU A 18 11.37 -18.71 -4.35
C GLU A 18 11.87 -17.30 -4.70
N PHE A 19 12.85 -16.81 -3.96
CA PHE A 19 13.45 -15.51 -4.25
C PHE A 19 14.15 -15.52 -5.63
N GLU A 20 14.84 -16.59 -5.99
CA GLU A 20 15.43 -16.75 -7.32
C GLU A 20 14.37 -16.78 -8.42
N GLU A 21 13.25 -17.46 -8.18
CA GLU A 21 12.12 -17.52 -9.13
C GLU A 21 11.46 -16.17 -9.34
N ALA A 22 11.48 -15.29 -8.35
CA ALA A 22 10.97 -13.94 -8.47
C ALA A 22 11.78 -13.09 -9.48
N ASP A 23 13.01 -13.49 -9.76
CA ASP A 23 13.91 -12.86 -10.74
C ASP A 23 14.03 -11.35 -10.54
N ILE A 24 14.26 -10.96 -9.28
CA ILE A 24 14.55 -9.58 -8.90
C ILE A 24 15.73 -9.59 -7.95
N SER A 25 16.73 -8.76 -8.22
CA SER A 25 17.93 -8.73 -7.39
C SER A 25 17.66 -8.05 -6.05
N TRP A 26 18.43 -8.43 -5.04
CA TRP A 26 18.37 -7.77 -3.75
C TRP A 26 18.72 -6.29 -3.85
N GLU A 27 19.69 -5.95 -4.71
CA GLU A 27 20.12 -4.58 -5.00
C GLU A 27 18.97 -3.75 -5.57
N GLU A 28 18.20 -4.30 -6.50
CA GLU A 28 17.02 -3.62 -7.06
C GLU A 28 15.96 -3.38 -5.97
N LEU A 29 15.74 -4.36 -5.11
CA LEU A 29 14.81 -4.20 -3.99
C LEU A 29 15.27 -3.12 -3.00
N LEU A 30 16.58 -3.02 -2.75
CA LEU A 30 17.13 -1.95 -1.92
C LEU A 30 16.96 -0.57 -2.58
N GLU A 31 17.14 -0.47 -3.89
CA GLU A 31 16.88 0.78 -4.61
C GLU A 31 15.42 1.21 -4.50
N ILE A 32 14.49 0.27 -4.63
CA ILE A 32 13.05 0.51 -4.43
C ILE A 32 12.79 0.97 -3.01
N ALA A 33 13.36 0.29 -2.02
CA ALA A 33 13.20 0.63 -0.61
C ALA A 33 13.71 2.05 -0.32
N ASP A 34 14.87 2.41 -0.85
CA ASP A 34 15.45 3.74 -0.66
C ASP A 34 14.61 4.83 -1.34
N ASP A 35 14.15 4.59 -2.55
CA ASP A 35 13.25 5.52 -3.25
C ASP A 35 11.97 5.74 -2.46
N TYR A 36 11.36 4.65 -1.98
CA TYR A 36 10.14 4.71 -1.19
C TYR A 36 10.35 5.46 0.13
N GLU A 37 11.45 5.20 0.84
CA GLU A 37 11.79 5.93 2.07
C GLU A 37 11.93 7.44 1.83
N ARG A 38 12.52 7.84 0.72
CA ARG A 38 12.63 9.25 0.35
C ARG A 38 11.24 9.87 0.07
N ARG A 39 10.29 9.11 -0.44
CA ARG A 39 8.94 9.58 -0.77
C ARG A 39 7.98 9.53 0.41
N ARG A 40 8.30 8.80 1.46
CA ARG A 40 7.41 8.61 2.61
C ARG A 40 6.93 9.92 3.24
N PRO A 41 7.76 10.94 3.47
CA PRO A 41 7.27 12.20 4.05
C PRO A 41 6.19 12.88 3.19
N THR A 42 6.35 12.86 1.87
CA THR A 42 5.35 13.39 0.94
C THR A 42 4.07 12.56 0.95
N LEU A 43 4.18 11.24 0.93
CA LEU A 43 3.03 10.34 0.99
C LEU A 43 2.29 10.46 2.33
N GLU A 44 3.01 10.65 3.42
CA GLU A 44 2.42 10.86 4.74
C GLU A 44 1.63 12.17 4.79
N LYS A 45 2.13 13.23 4.17
CA LYS A 45 1.42 14.50 4.03
C LYS A 45 0.13 14.32 3.22
N ILE A 46 0.21 13.62 2.09
CA ILE A 46 -0.95 13.30 1.25
C ILE A 46 -1.99 12.52 2.05
N ARG A 47 -1.56 11.50 2.80
CA ARG A 47 -2.44 10.70 3.65
C ARG A 47 -3.19 11.56 4.66
N LYS A 48 -2.49 12.43 5.36
CA LYS A 48 -3.09 13.32 6.37
C LYS A 48 -4.08 14.31 5.75
N GLU A 49 -3.70 14.92 4.64
CA GLU A 49 -4.58 15.86 3.92
C GLU A 49 -5.83 15.15 3.38
N PHE A 50 -5.67 13.96 2.82
CA PHE A 50 -6.79 13.17 2.32
C PHE A 50 -7.75 12.79 3.44
N VAL A 51 -7.26 12.33 4.58
CA VAL A 51 -8.08 11.96 5.74
C VAL A 51 -8.82 13.20 6.26
N ALA A 52 -8.16 14.35 6.35
CA ALA A 52 -8.77 15.58 6.81
C ALA A 52 -9.93 16.04 5.92
N GLU A 53 -9.78 15.93 4.61
CA GLU A 53 -10.84 16.34 3.67
C GLU A 53 -11.95 15.28 3.51
N PHE A 54 -11.57 14.01 3.51
CA PHE A 54 -12.48 12.92 3.15
C PHE A 54 -13.26 12.35 4.34
N LEU A 55 -12.63 12.20 5.51
CA LEU A 55 -13.21 11.48 6.64
C LEU A 55 -13.39 12.33 7.90
N GLN A 56 -12.50 13.27 8.16
CA GLN A 56 -12.53 14.01 9.42
C GLN A 56 -13.85 14.78 9.59
N ASP A 57 -14.46 14.64 10.77
CA ASP A 57 -15.73 15.27 11.15
C ASP A 57 -16.94 14.84 10.30
N LYS A 58 -16.81 13.76 9.51
CA LYS A 58 -17.89 13.26 8.64
C LYS A 58 -18.40 11.87 9.04
N GLU A 59 -17.87 11.27 10.09
CA GLU A 59 -18.19 9.91 10.51
C GLU A 59 -19.69 9.70 10.74
N LYS A 60 -20.34 10.63 11.42
CA LYS A 60 -21.77 10.56 11.71
C LYS A 60 -22.61 10.69 10.44
N GLU A 61 -22.20 11.58 9.53
CA GLU A 61 -22.93 11.85 8.29
C GLU A 61 -22.92 10.63 7.35
N ILE A 62 -21.81 9.90 7.31
CA ILE A 62 -21.62 8.77 6.41
C ILE A 62 -21.78 7.40 7.06
N GLY A 63 -22.16 7.36 8.33
CA GLY A 63 -22.42 6.12 9.06
C GLY A 63 -21.16 5.38 9.54
N LEU A 64 -19.99 6.03 9.55
CA LEU A 64 -18.77 5.43 10.10
C LEU A 64 -18.74 5.52 11.62
N GLN A 65 -18.48 4.40 12.28
CA GLN A 65 -18.18 4.38 13.71
C GLN A 65 -16.77 4.88 13.97
N SER A 66 -15.82 4.42 13.17
CA SER A 66 -14.42 4.83 13.25
C SER A 66 -13.73 4.61 11.92
N TYR A 67 -12.55 5.17 11.78
CA TYR A 67 -11.68 4.91 10.64
C TYR A 67 -10.22 4.82 11.08
N HIS A 68 -9.43 4.13 10.27
CA HIS A 68 -7.99 4.03 10.44
C HIS A 68 -7.31 4.26 9.10
N SER A 69 -6.22 5.00 9.10
CA SER A 69 -5.40 5.19 7.92
C SER A 69 -3.95 4.82 8.21
N ARG A 70 -3.27 4.33 7.20
CA ARG A 70 -1.85 3.98 7.32
C ARG A 70 -1.10 4.22 6.04
N LEU A 71 0.18 4.48 6.16
CA LEU A 71 1.14 4.38 5.07
C LEU A 71 1.78 2.99 5.14
N LYS A 72 1.93 2.33 3.99
CA LYS A 72 2.54 1.00 3.93
C LYS A 72 3.98 1.04 4.43
N ASP A 73 4.34 0.09 5.25
CA ASP A 73 5.70 -0.09 5.74
C ASP A 73 6.63 -0.52 4.60
N THR A 74 7.89 -0.05 4.63
CA THR A 74 8.86 -0.30 3.56
C THR A 74 9.16 -1.79 3.39
N GLU A 75 9.35 -2.52 4.48
CA GLU A 75 9.64 -3.96 4.41
C GLU A 75 8.45 -4.73 3.83
N HIS A 76 7.23 -4.37 4.22
CA HIS A 76 6.01 -4.97 3.67
C HIS A 76 5.81 -4.62 2.19
N LEU A 77 6.23 -3.43 1.76
CA LEU A 77 6.23 -3.09 0.34
C LEU A 77 7.16 -4.03 -0.43
N VAL A 78 8.40 -4.18 0.02
CA VAL A 78 9.41 -5.04 -0.63
C VAL A 78 8.94 -6.50 -0.68
N GLU A 79 8.39 -7.01 0.43
CA GLU A 79 7.80 -8.36 0.47
C GLU A 79 6.68 -8.52 -0.55
N LYS A 80 5.79 -7.56 -0.62
CA LYS A 80 4.69 -7.59 -1.59
C LYS A 80 5.19 -7.66 -3.03
N LEU A 81 6.25 -6.93 -3.36
CA LEU A 81 6.83 -6.94 -4.71
C LEU A 81 7.39 -8.32 -5.07
N VAL A 82 8.10 -8.96 -4.16
CA VAL A 82 8.60 -10.34 -4.36
C VAL A 82 7.42 -11.29 -4.56
N ARG A 83 6.43 -11.24 -3.69
CA ARG A 83 5.24 -12.09 -3.76
C ARG A 83 4.47 -11.89 -5.08
N LYS A 84 4.30 -10.66 -5.52
CA LYS A 84 3.63 -10.35 -6.78
C LYS A 84 4.39 -10.90 -7.99
N ARG A 85 5.71 -10.84 -7.98
CA ARG A 85 6.54 -11.48 -9.01
C ARG A 85 6.32 -13.00 -9.05
N LEU A 86 6.23 -13.65 -7.90
CA LEU A 86 5.96 -15.08 -7.81
C LEU A 86 4.55 -15.44 -8.28
N GLU A 87 3.55 -14.63 -7.93
CA GLU A 87 2.15 -14.89 -8.31
C GLU A 87 1.88 -14.67 -9.80
N ASN A 88 2.46 -13.65 -10.40
CA ASN A 88 2.23 -13.29 -11.79
C ASN A 88 3.45 -12.61 -12.41
N TYR A 89 4.45 -13.41 -12.75
CA TYR A 89 5.70 -12.93 -13.32
C TYR A 89 5.49 -12.11 -14.61
N ALA A 90 4.63 -12.56 -15.50
CA ALA A 90 4.38 -11.89 -16.77
C ALA A 90 3.92 -10.43 -16.59
N LYS A 91 3.08 -10.19 -15.57
CA LYS A 91 2.58 -8.85 -15.27
C LYS A 91 3.62 -7.95 -14.61
N TYR A 92 4.45 -8.51 -13.72
CA TYR A 92 5.35 -7.73 -12.86
C TYR A 92 6.81 -7.75 -13.28
N ARG A 93 7.17 -8.46 -14.36
CA ARG A 93 8.57 -8.65 -14.79
C ARG A 93 9.31 -7.36 -15.14
N LYS A 94 8.59 -6.32 -15.59
CA LYS A 94 9.18 -5.03 -15.98
C LYS A 94 9.22 -4.00 -14.85
N MET A 95 8.78 -4.39 -13.68
CA MET A 95 8.78 -3.51 -12.51
C MET A 95 10.21 -3.32 -12.00
N ASP A 96 10.56 -2.06 -11.72
CA ASP A 96 11.87 -1.65 -11.19
C ASP A 96 11.73 -0.43 -10.28
N SER A 97 12.86 0.14 -9.86
CA SER A 97 12.91 1.32 -8.99
C SER A 97 12.30 2.57 -9.62
N THR A 98 12.14 2.62 -10.94
CA THR A 98 11.59 3.79 -11.64
C THR A 98 10.08 3.75 -11.77
N ASN A 99 9.44 2.57 -11.67
CA ASN A 99 8.03 2.40 -11.99
C ASN A 99 7.22 1.60 -10.98
N TYR A 100 7.81 1.12 -9.89
CA TYR A 100 7.13 0.24 -8.92
C TYR A 100 5.82 0.85 -8.38
N MET A 101 5.74 2.16 -8.26
CA MET A 101 4.54 2.84 -7.76
C MET A 101 3.32 2.67 -8.67
N ARG A 102 3.53 2.35 -9.95
CA ARG A 102 2.44 2.04 -10.88
C ARG A 102 1.83 0.66 -10.64
N TYR A 103 2.62 -0.25 -10.05
CA TYR A 103 2.22 -1.63 -9.78
C TYR A 103 1.66 -1.83 -8.37
N VAL A 104 1.91 -0.90 -7.46
CA VAL A 104 1.44 -0.98 -6.06
C VAL A 104 0.40 0.11 -5.82
N THR A 105 -0.84 -0.31 -5.58
CA THR A 105 -1.98 0.60 -5.46
C THR A 105 -2.43 0.86 -4.03
N ASP A 106 -1.78 0.23 -3.04
CA ASP A 106 -2.16 0.30 -1.63
C ASP A 106 -1.08 0.89 -0.72
N LEU A 107 -0.31 1.85 -1.24
CA LEU A 107 0.71 2.57 -0.45
C LEU A 107 0.07 3.33 0.71
N ILE A 108 -1.08 3.95 0.46
CA ILE A 108 -1.92 4.57 1.47
C ILE A 108 -3.15 3.69 1.64
N GLY A 109 -3.38 3.21 2.86
CA GLY A 109 -4.53 2.39 3.18
C GLY A 109 -5.47 3.15 4.11
N ILE A 110 -6.77 3.09 3.81
CA ILE A 110 -7.82 3.65 4.67
C ILE A 110 -8.85 2.56 4.93
N ARG A 111 -9.18 2.38 6.19
CA ARG A 111 -10.19 1.41 6.63
C ARG A 111 -11.27 2.11 7.42
N GLY A 112 -12.51 1.97 6.99
CA GLY A 112 -13.68 2.41 7.74
C GLY A 112 -14.35 1.25 8.47
N LEU A 113 -14.83 1.50 9.68
CA LEU A 113 -15.62 0.55 10.45
C LEU A 113 -17.06 1.03 10.49
N LEU A 114 -17.98 0.18 10.02
CA LEU A 114 -19.41 0.41 10.04
C LEU A 114 -20.03 -0.40 11.17
N LEU A 115 -20.95 0.21 11.92
CA LEU A 115 -21.64 -0.48 13.01
C LEU A 115 -22.81 -1.32 12.47
N TYR A 116 -23.54 -0.79 11.49
CA TYR A 116 -24.70 -1.43 10.89
C TYR A 116 -24.47 -1.72 9.42
N ARG A 117 -25.03 -2.83 8.95
CA ARG A 117 -24.90 -3.28 7.56
C ARG A 117 -25.49 -2.26 6.57
N GLU A 118 -26.57 -1.61 6.97
CA GLU A 118 -27.27 -0.60 6.16
C GLU A 118 -26.42 0.63 5.88
N ASP A 119 -25.48 0.95 6.77
CA ASP A 119 -24.58 2.10 6.62
C ASP A 119 -23.63 1.95 5.45
N TRP A 120 -23.42 0.72 4.98
CA TRP A 120 -22.60 0.46 3.80
C TRP A 120 -23.09 1.21 2.56
N VAL A 121 -24.39 1.28 2.35
CA VAL A 121 -24.98 1.95 1.18
C VAL A 121 -24.64 3.44 1.19
N ASN A 122 -24.78 4.09 2.34
CA ASN A 122 -24.47 5.50 2.50
C ASN A 122 -22.95 5.77 2.32
N PHE A 123 -22.12 4.94 2.91
CA PHE A 123 -20.67 5.03 2.79
C PHE A 123 -20.22 4.82 1.34
N HIS A 124 -20.76 3.83 0.66
CA HIS A 124 -20.48 3.56 -0.74
C HIS A 124 -20.87 4.74 -1.65
N LYS A 125 -22.05 5.32 -1.43
CA LYS A 125 -22.49 6.52 -2.17
C LYS A 125 -21.55 7.69 -1.93
N TYR A 126 -21.13 7.91 -0.69
CA TYR A 126 -20.18 8.96 -0.34
C TYR A 126 -18.85 8.80 -1.04
N ILE A 127 -18.25 7.60 -0.99
CA ILE A 127 -17.00 7.30 -1.68
C ILE A 127 -17.13 7.55 -3.18
N THR A 128 -18.16 7.02 -3.81
CA THR A 128 -18.39 7.14 -5.25
C THR A 128 -18.54 8.61 -5.65
N HIS A 129 -19.34 9.36 -4.91
CA HIS A 129 -19.55 10.78 -5.17
C HIS A 129 -18.24 11.58 -5.03
N TRP A 130 -17.49 11.33 -3.95
CA TRP A 130 -16.25 12.05 -3.67
C TRP A 130 -15.21 11.81 -4.76
N PHE A 131 -14.95 10.56 -5.13
CA PHE A 131 -13.98 10.24 -6.18
C PHE A 131 -14.41 10.72 -7.56
N LYS A 132 -15.70 10.78 -7.82
CA LYS A 132 -16.22 11.27 -9.10
C LYS A 132 -16.15 12.78 -9.25
N ASN A 133 -16.35 13.54 -8.18
CA ASN A 133 -16.56 14.99 -8.23
C ASN A 133 -15.44 15.83 -7.59
N CYS A 134 -14.57 15.22 -6.78
CA CYS A 134 -13.53 15.94 -6.02
C CYS A 134 -12.10 15.56 -6.42
N LEU A 135 -11.91 14.60 -7.34
CA LEU A 135 -10.60 14.26 -7.89
C LEU A 135 -10.38 14.82 -9.28
#